data_c7c9701da4769faa9d060789ca127eb2
#
_entry.id   c7c9701da4769faa9d060789ca127eb2
#
_cell.length_a   1.000
_cell.length_b   1.000
_cell.length_c   1.000
_cell.angle_alpha   90.00
_cell.angle_beta   90.00
_cell.angle_gamma   90.00
#
_symmetry.space_group_name_H-M   'P 1'
#
loop_
_entity.id
_entity.type
_entity.pdbx_description
1 polymer ?
#
loop_
_entity_poly.entity_id
_entity_poly.type
_entity_poly.pdbx_seq_one_letter_code
_entity_poly.pdbx_strand_id
1 'polypeptide(L)'
;MLTSVAGNEKAIGYISLGALNNTVKAVKVDGAEATVDNVKAGAYKLSRPFNIATKGEPTGVAKDFINFILSKEGQAVVTDNKYIAVDDNAAAFTSDGSSGQIAVGGSSSVSPVMEKLIEAYKSVNPNASIDLQTSDSTSG
;
A
#
# COMPACT_ATOMS: atom_id res chain seq x y z
N MET A 1 -12.09 -7.11 12.70
CA MET A 1 -12.81 -5.82 12.80
C MET A 1 -14.12 -5.82 12.02
N LEU A 2 -14.15 -6.04 10.69
CA LEU A 2 -15.40 -6.04 9.89
C LEU A 2 -16.50 -6.92 10.48
N THR A 3 -16.19 -8.17 10.84
CA THR A 3 -17.14 -9.11 11.43
C THR A 3 -17.74 -8.59 12.74
N SER A 4 -16.92 -7.96 13.60
CA SER A 4 -17.38 -7.42 14.87
C SER A 4 -18.33 -6.24 14.69
N VAL A 5 -18.06 -5.36 13.71
CA VAL A 5 -18.92 -4.23 13.39
C VAL A 5 -20.19 -4.68 12.68
N ALA A 6 -20.10 -5.61 11.74
CA ALA A 6 -21.25 -6.16 11.02
C ALA A 6 -22.23 -6.90 11.94
N GLY A 7 -21.74 -7.51 13.02
CA GLY A 7 -22.54 -8.24 14.01
C GLY A 7 -23.09 -7.39 15.16
N ASN A 8 -22.84 -6.08 15.18
CA ASN A 8 -23.27 -5.21 16.28
C ASN A 8 -23.66 -3.81 15.78
N GLU A 9 -24.95 -3.52 15.75
CA GLU A 9 -25.51 -2.24 15.28
C GLU A 9 -25.01 -1.01 16.07
N LYS A 10 -24.48 -1.20 17.26
CA LYS A 10 -23.93 -0.14 18.11
C LYS A 10 -22.42 -0.01 18.01
N ALA A 11 -21.77 -0.84 17.18
CA ALA A 11 -20.33 -0.82 17.03
C ALA A 11 -19.90 0.22 15.99
N ILE A 12 -18.78 0.86 16.28
CA ILE A 12 -18.01 1.66 15.33
C ILE A 12 -16.60 1.04 15.20
N GLY A 13 -16.04 1.06 14.00
CA GLY A 13 -14.71 0.55 13.73
C GLY A 13 -13.99 1.41 12.71
N TYR A 14 -12.71 1.12 12.52
CA TYR A 14 -11.88 1.73 11.47
C TYR A 14 -11.14 0.64 10.70
N ILE A 15 -10.92 0.90 9.42
CA ILE A 15 -10.25 -0.03 8.50
C ILE A 15 -9.66 0.75 7.33
N SER A 16 -8.61 0.23 6.71
CA SER A 16 -8.08 0.83 5.48
C SER A 16 -9.09 0.72 4.33
N LEU A 17 -9.10 1.72 3.43
CA LEU A 17 -10.02 1.78 2.29
C LEU A 17 -9.94 0.50 1.42
N GLY A 18 -8.73 -0.03 1.20
CA GLY A 18 -8.52 -1.24 0.43
C GLY A 18 -9.16 -2.51 1.00
N ALA A 19 -9.39 -2.57 2.33
CA ALA A 19 -10.01 -3.69 3.01
C ALA A 19 -11.52 -3.50 3.27
N LEU A 20 -12.08 -2.33 2.95
CA LEU A 20 -13.50 -2.04 3.11
C LEU A 20 -14.35 -2.92 2.16
N ASN A 21 -15.44 -3.46 2.67
CA ASN A 21 -16.39 -4.25 1.89
C ASN A 21 -17.85 -3.91 2.24
N ASN A 22 -18.79 -4.56 1.57
CA ASN A 22 -20.23 -4.27 1.66
C ASN A 22 -20.90 -4.84 2.94
N THR A 23 -20.18 -5.48 3.85
CA THR A 23 -20.74 -6.01 5.11
C THR A 23 -20.92 -4.92 6.16
N VAL A 24 -20.30 -3.77 5.97
CA VAL A 24 -20.41 -2.60 6.84
C VAL A 24 -20.64 -1.33 6.03
N LYS A 25 -21.17 -0.30 6.68
CA LYS A 25 -21.40 1.01 6.06
C LYS A 25 -20.24 1.96 6.40
N ALA A 26 -19.58 2.50 5.38
CA ALA A 26 -18.64 3.60 5.56
C ALA A 26 -19.40 4.87 5.95
N VAL A 27 -18.94 5.57 6.97
CA VAL A 27 -19.50 6.87 7.38
C VAL A 27 -18.77 8.01 6.64
N LYS A 28 -19.52 9.07 6.37
CA LYS A 28 -18.95 10.32 5.84
C LYS A 28 -18.19 11.06 6.94
N VAL A 29 -17.09 11.70 6.55
CA VAL A 29 -16.31 12.59 7.42
C VAL A 29 -16.41 13.99 6.85
N ASP A 30 -16.88 14.95 7.65
CA ASP A 30 -17.17 16.32 7.21
C ASP A 30 -18.06 16.38 5.93
N GLY A 31 -18.99 15.42 5.79
CA GLY A 31 -19.88 15.32 4.63
C GLY A 31 -19.27 14.60 3.42
N ALA A 32 -17.97 14.33 3.39
CA ALA A 32 -17.29 13.62 2.31
C ALA A 32 -17.32 12.09 2.51
N GLU A 33 -17.53 11.36 1.42
CA GLU A 33 -17.44 9.89 1.41
C GLU A 33 -15.98 9.43 1.30
N ALA A 34 -15.69 8.24 1.86
CA ALA A 34 -14.39 7.59 1.76
C ALA A 34 -14.19 7.01 0.36
N THR A 35 -13.86 7.84 -0.61
CA THR A 35 -13.58 7.47 -2.00
C THR A 35 -12.20 7.95 -2.41
N VAL A 36 -11.61 7.29 -3.42
CA VAL A 36 -10.31 7.69 -4.00
C VAL A 36 -10.35 9.16 -4.43
N ASP A 37 -11.41 9.58 -5.14
CA ASP A 37 -11.54 10.94 -5.64
C ASP A 37 -11.61 11.99 -4.52
N ASN A 38 -12.38 11.71 -3.46
CA ASN A 38 -12.50 12.61 -2.31
C ASN A 38 -11.19 12.69 -1.51
N VAL A 39 -10.40 11.60 -1.44
CA VAL A 39 -9.08 11.63 -0.82
C VAL A 39 -8.10 12.44 -1.67
N LYS A 40 -8.05 12.20 -2.99
CA LYS A 40 -7.19 12.95 -3.92
C LYS A 40 -7.53 14.44 -3.94
N ALA A 41 -8.81 14.78 -3.86
CA ALA A 41 -9.28 16.17 -3.79
C ALA A 41 -9.07 16.83 -2.42
N GLY A 42 -8.61 16.08 -1.39
CA GLY A 42 -8.48 16.60 -0.02
C GLY A 42 -9.81 16.85 0.71
N ALA A 43 -10.92 16.41 0.14
CA ALA A 43 -12.25 16.54 0.75
C ALA A 43 -12.43 15.54 1.92
N TYR A 44 -11.92 14.31 1.78
CA TYR A 44 -11.90 13.32 2.84
C TYR A 44 -10.61 13.41 3.65
N LYS A 45 -10.70 13.99 4.85
CA LYS A 45 -9.52 14.39 5.64
C LYS A 45 -8.88 13.27 6.45
N LEU A 46 -9.57 12.15 6.68
CA LEU A 46 -9.00 10.99 7.38
C LEU A 46 -8.19 10.10 6.41
N SER A 47 -7.16 10.67 5.85
CA SER A 47 -6.23 9.96 4.98
C SER A 47 -4.79 10.30 5.37
N ARG A 48 -3.88 9.37 5.11
CA ARG A 48 -2.46 9.58 5.28
C ARG A 48 -1.67 8.71 4.31
N PRO A 49 -0.50 9.18 3.84
CA PRO A 49 0.33 8.39 2.95
C PRO A 49 0.98 7.22 3.69
N PHE A 50 1.28 6.18 2.96
CA PHE A 50 2.27 5.18 3.34
C PHE A 50 3.64 5.68 2.92
N ASN A 51 4.60 5.60 3.82
CA ASN A 51 5.96 6.07 3.60
C ASN A 51 6.92 4.89 3.51
N ILE A 52 7.94 5.04 2.68
CA ILE A 52 9.09 4.12 2.63
C ILE A 52 10.24 4.80 3.35
N ALA A 53 10.90 4.08 4.25
CA ALA A 53 12.09 4.55 4.94
C ALA A 53 13.26 3.58 4.69
N THR A 54 14.45 4.13 4.51
CA THR A 54 15.69 3.36 4.35
C THR A 54 16.77 3.93 5.26
N LYS A 55 17.70 3.09 5.69
CA LYS A 55 18.89 3.55 6.40
C LYS A 55 19.93 4.04 5.39
N GLY A 56 19.90 5.34 5.12
CA GLY A 56 20.77 5.96 4.10
C GLY A 56 20.23 5.77 2.67
N GLU A 57 21.07 6.04 1.68
CA GLU A 57 20.70 5.90 0.27
C GLU A 57 20.49 4.43 -0.11
N PRO A 58 19.33 4.07 -0.68
CA PRO A 58 19.09 2.69 -1.12
C PRO A 58 19.96 2.34 -2.33
N THR A 59 20.47 1.11 -2.35
CA THR A 59 21.29 0.57 -3.46
C THR A 59 20.83 -0.83 -3.84
N GLY A 60 21.24 -1.34 -5.01
CA GLY A 60 20.93 -2.68 -5.47
C GLY A 60 19.43 -2.97 -5.47
N VAL A 61 19.05 -4.16 -5.01
CA VAL A 61 17.65 -4.61 -4.98
C VAL A 61 16.72 -3.64 -4.23
N ALA A 62 17.19 -3.00 -3.15
CA ALA A 62 16.36 -2.06 -2.41
C ALA A 62 16.00 -0.83 -3.26
N LYS A 63 16.97 -0.28 -3.98
CA LYS A 63 16.75 0.85 -4.90
C LYS A 63 15.86 0.45 -6.07
N ASP A 64 16.12 -0.70 -6.69
CA ASP A 64 15.37 -1.20 -7.84
C ASP A 64 13.91 -1.46 -7.45
N PHE A 65 13.67 -2.07 -6.29
CA PHE A 65 12.32 -2.30 -5.78
C PHE A 65 11.56 -1.00 -5.43
N ILE A 66 12.21 -0.01 -4.83
CA ILE A 66 11.60 1.30 -4.58
C ILE A 66 11.23 1.98 -5.90
N ASN A 67 12.11 1.92 -6.90
CA ASN A 67 11.82 2.44 -8.24
C ASN A 67 10.62 1.71 -8.88
N PHE A 68 10.50 0.39 -8.69
CA PHE A 68 9.34 -0.37 -9.12
C PHE A 68 8.07 0.11 -8.43
N ILE A 69 8.06 0.25 -7.11
CA ILE A 69 6.88 0.71 -6.35
C ILE A 69 6.39 2.06 -6.88
N LEU A 70 7.30 2.98 -7.18
CA LEU A 70 6.99 4.34 -7.65
C LEU A 70 6.77 4.42 -9.17
N SER A 71 6.93 3.33 -9.91
CA SER A 71 6.73 3.27 -11.35
C SER A 71 5.25 3.13 -11.72
N LYS A 72 4.96 3.29 -13.00
CA LYS A 72 3.62 3.06 -13.57
C LYS A 72 3.06 1.68 -13.20
N GLU A 73 3.88 0.63 -13.32
CA GLU A 73 3.49 -0.74 -13.02
C GLU A 73 3.22 -0.94 -11.53
N GLY A 74 4.09 -0.42 -10.66
CA GLY A 74 3.89 -0.45 -9.22
C GLY A 74 2.66 0.34 -8.77
N GLN A 75 2.43 1.52 -9.33
CA GLN A 75 1.25 2.34 -9.04
C GLN A 75 -0.04 1.70 -9.56
N ALA A 76 0.00 0.94 -10.66
CA ALA A 76 -1.12 0.12 -11.12
C ALA A 76 -1.47 -0.97 -10.09
N VAL A 77 -0.47 -1.69 -9.55
CA VAL A 77 -0.69 -2.68 -8.47
C VAL A 77 -1.35 -2.03 -7.25
N VAL A 78 -0.90 -0.83 -6.86
CA VAL A 78 -1.50 -0.08 -5.74
C VAL A 78 -2.98 0.20 -6.01
N THR A 79 -3.33 0.69 -7.19
CA THR A 79 -4.70 1.04 -7.58
C THR A 79 -5.60 -0.20 -7.70
N ASP A 80 -5.12 -1.28 -8.31
CA ASP A 80 -5.86 -2.54 -8.48
C ASP A 80 -6.22 -3.18 -7.13
N ASN A 81 -5.41 -2.93 -6.11
CA ASN A 81 -5.67 -3.37 -4.74
C ASN A 81 -6.44 -2.34 -3.90
N LYS A 82 -7.09 -1.36 -4.55
CA LYS A 82 -7.97 -0.34 -3.93
C LYS A 82 -7.25 0.63 -2.98
N TYR A 83 -5.96 0.78 -3.14
CA TYR A 83 -5.19 1.86 -2.53
C TYR A 83 -5.07 3.03 -3.51
N ILE A 84 -4.50 4.12 -3.09
CA ILE A 84 -4.44 5.35 -3.87
C ILE A 84 -3.02 5.55 -4.38
N ALA A 85 -2.85 5.57 -5.71
CA ALA A 85 -1.58 5.89 -6.34
C ALA A 85 -1.14 7.31 -5.97
N VAL A 86 0.16 7.48 -5.71
CA VAL A 86 0.75 8.80 -5.39
C VAL A 86 1.08 9.60 -6.65
N ASP A 87 1.25 8.90 -7.79
CA ASP A 87 1.53 9.52 -9.09
C ASP A 87 0.80 8.75 -10.20
N ASP A 88 -0.18 9.41 -10.82
CA ASP A 88 -0.95 8.84 -11.93
C ASP A 88 -0.18 8.91 -13.27
N ASN A 89 0.93 9.66 -13.33
CA ASN A 89 1.78 9.85 -14.50
C ASN A 89 3.18 9.25 -14.34
N ALA A 90 3.33 8.31 -13.40
CA ALA A 90 4.61 7.66 -13.15
C ALA A 90 5.21 7.04 -14.42
N ALA A 91 6.52 7.09 -14.56
CA ALA A 91 7.26 6.49 -15.67
C ALA A 91 7.17 4.96 -15.64
N ALA A 92 7.29 4.34 -16.81
CA ALA A 92 7.38 2.88 -16.90
C ALA A 92 8.64 2.37 -16.19
N PHE A 93 8.52 1.19 -15.56
CA PHE A 93 9.62 0.56 -14.87
C PHE A 93 10.58 -0.15 -15.82
N THR A 94 11.86 0.00 -15.54
CA THR A 94 12.91 -0.83 -16.13
C THR A 94 13.84 -1.26 -15.00
N SER A 95 13.89 -2.58 -14.73
CA SER A 95 14.79 -3.13 -13.72
C SER A 95 16.25 -2.93 -14.13
N ASP A 96 17.09 -2.61 -13.18
CA ASP A 96 18.54 -2.57 -13.35
C ASP A 96 19.20 -3.96 -13.26
N GLY A 97 18.41 -5.02 -13.05
CA GLY A 97 18.86 -6.40 -12.92
C GLY A 97 19.57 -6.72 -11.60
N SER A 98 19.45 -5.85 -10.61
CA SER A 98 20.03 -6.07 -9.28
C SER A 98 19.61 -7.42 -8.72
N SER A 99 20.55 -8.16 -8.15
CA SER A 99 20.36 -9.47 -7.54
C SER A 99 20.69 -9.46 -6.06
N GLY A 100 20.09 -10.36 -5.32
CA GLY A 100 20.31 -10.50 -3.88
C GLY A 100 19.02 -10.53 -3.06
N GLN A 101 19.18 -10.46 -1.75
CA GLN A 101 18.08 -10.52 -0.79
C GLN A 101 17.99 -9.22 0.01
N ILE A 102 16.76 -8.74 0.21
CA ILE A 102 16.46 -7.65 1.14
C ILE A 102 15.33 -8.07 2.08
N ALA A 103 15.31 -7.46 3.26
CA ALA A 103 14.19 -7.53 4.18
C ALA A 103 13.38 -6.23 4.14
N VAL A 104 12.06 -6.36 4.09
CA VAL A 104 11.11 -5.26 4.13
C VAL A 104 10.26 -5.43 5.38
N GLY A 105 10.40 -4.54 6.34
CA GLY A 105 9.59 -4.52 7.57
C GLY A 105 8.52 -3.44 7.50
N GLY A 106 7.36 -3.70 8.06
CA GLY A 106 6.33 -2.67 8.06
C GLY A 106 5.02 -3.04 8.73
N SER A 107 4.12 -2.06 8.73
CA SER A 107 2.80 -2.16 9.34
C SER A 107 1.89 -3.17 8.65
N SER A 108 1.09 -3.90 9.43
CA SER A 108 0.03 -4.78 8.93
C SER A 108 -0.99 -4.08 8.01
N SER A 109 -1.12 -2.75 8.12
CA SER A 109 -1.98 -1.97 7.21
C SER A 109 -1.42 -1.87 5.79
N VAL A 110 -0.11 -1.99 5.62
CA VAL A 110 0.61 -1.91 4.34
C VAL A 110 0.86 -3.30 3.75
N SER A 111 0.97 -4.32 4.59
CA SER A 111 1.34 -5.68 4.17
C SER A 111 0.54 -6.23 2.99
N PRO A 112 -0.81 -6.08 2.89
CA PRO A 112 -1.55 -6.64 1.76
C PRO A 112 -1.15 -6.06 0.40
N VAL A 113 -0.89 -4.75 0.31
CA VAL A 113 -0.43 -4.13 -0.93
C VAL A 113 1.05 -4.43 -1.18
N MET A 114 1.86 -4.52 -0.11
CA MET A 114 3.28 -4.84 -0.23
C MET A 114 3.50 -6.27 -0.75
N GLU A 115 2.70 -7.24 -0.32
CA GLU A 115 2.73 -8.61 -0.86
C GLU A 115 2.48 -8.63 -2.37
N LYS A 116 1.50 -7.85 -2.84
CA LYS A 116 1.19 -7.75 -4.28
C LYS A 116 2.28 -7.03 -5.07
N LEU A 117 2.88 -6.00 -4.49
CA LEU A 117 4.03 -5.32 -5.10
C LEU A 117 5.25 -6.25 -5.21
N ILE A 118 5.53 -7.05 -4.18
CA ILE A 118 6.61 -8.05 -4.21
C ILE A 118 6.35 -9.12 -5.26
N GLU A 119 5.11 -9.65 -5.33
CA GLU A 119 4.71 -10.64 -6.32
C GLU A 119 4.89 -10.10 -7.76
N ALA A 120 4.43 -8.89 -8.03
CA ALA A 120 4.59 -8.24 -9.32
C ALA A 120 6.06 -7.96 -9.66
N TYR A 121 6.83 -7.47 -8.69
CA TYR A 121 8.26 -7.20 -8.88
C TYR A 121 9.07 -8.46 -9.20
N LYS A 122 8.77 -9.59 -8.56
CA LYS A 122 9.42 -10.87 -8.87
C LYS A 122 9.22 -11.32 -10.32
N SER A 123 8.14 -10.89 -10.97
CA SER A 123 7.90 -11.20 -12.38
C SER A 123 8.82 -10.41 -13.33
N VAL A 124 9.27 -9.24 -12.90
CA VAL A 124 10.16 -8.37 -13.70
C VAL A 124 11.64 -8.47 -13.27
N ASN A 125 11.90 -8.88 -12.04
CA ASN A 125 13.25 -9.18 -11.54
C ASN A 125 13.30 -10.47 -10.73
N PRO A 126 13.41 -11.64 -11.38
CA PRO A 126 13.42 -12.95 -10.69
C PRO A 126 14.70 -13.19 -9.87
N ASN A 127 15.75 -12.39 -10.06
CA ASN A 127 17.02 -12.54 -9.34
C ASN A 127 17.02 -11.88 -7.96
N ALA A 128 15.95 -11.15 -7.63
CA ALA A 128 15.77 -10.52 -6.34
C ALA A 128 14.91 -11.38 -5.40
N SER A 129 15.28 -11.44 -4.13
CA SER A 129 14.50 -12.05 -3.06
C SER A 129 14.13 -11.00 -2.04
N ILE A 130 12.84 -10.93 -1.70
CA ILE A 130 12.31 -9.97 -0.72
C ILE A 130 11.63 -10.74 0.41
N ASP A 131 12.13 -10.57 1.62
CA ASP A 131 11.55 -11.11 2.84
C ASP A 131 10.66 -10.06 3.50
N LEU A 132 9.35 -10.29 3.54
CA LEU A 132 8.39 -9.37 4.13
C LEU A 132 8.13 -9.74 5.60
N GLN A 133 8.42 -8.80 6.49
CA GLN A 133 8.19 -8.90 7.92
C GLN A 133 7.09 -7.93 8.34
N THR A 134 5.96 -8.47 8.79
CA THR A 134 4.82 -7.67 9.22
C THR A 134 4.84 -7.44 10.73
N SER A 135 4.67 -6.20 11.14
CA SER A 135 4.55 -5.78 12.53
C SER A 135 3.30 -4.89 12.73
N ASP A 136 3.11 -4.38 13.93
CA ASP A 136 2.12 -3.33 14.18
C ASP A 136 2.58 -1.97 13.62
N SER A 137 1.66 -0.99 13.56
CA SER A 137 1.95 0.34 13.02
C SER A 137 2.92 1.18 13.86
N THR A 138 3.27 0.74 15.07
CA THR A 138 4.21 1.43 15.96
C THR A 138 5.62 0.90 15.76
N SER A 139 5.74 -0.36 15.41
CA SER A 139 7.02 -1.07 15.22
C SER A 139 7.46 -1.14 13.76
N GLY A 140 6.55 -0.86 12.83
CA GLY A 140 6.78 -0.91 11.38
C GLY A 140 7.14 0.42 10.75
#